data_13ad214be06038292c3f0bce5f51fabf
#
_entry.id   13ad214be06038292c3f0bce5f51fabf
#
_cell.length_a   1.000
_cell.length_b   1.000
_cell.length_c   1.000
_cell.angle_alpha   90.00
_cell.angle_beta   90.00
_cell.angle_gamma   90.00
#
_symmetry.space_group_name_H-M   'P 1'
#
loop_
_entity.id
_entity.type
_entity.pdbx_description
1 polymer ?
#
loop_
_entity_poly.entity_id
_entity_poly.type
_entity_poly.pdbx_seq_one_letter_code
_entity_poly.pdbx_strand_id
1 'polypeptide(L)'
;RISISRGHELIPIEKELQHAEAYLQIQKYRYKNQFTYHFTVDEDCVHCLCNKITLQPIIENAIVHGLDLMVDDGHIEITVRPDGDDILLIVSDDGIGMEPEQVAALLQNEPSDRTGIGIKNVNDRLRIYFGPGYGLSIESAPYAGTTVTIRTPRVPEDREGEYDKTH
;
A
#
# COMPACT_ATOMS: atom_id res chain seq x y z
N ARG A 1 -13.36 -7.74 -18.81
CA ARG A 1 -12.07 -7.33 -19.34
C ARG A 1 -11.62 -6.03 -18.64
N ILE A 2 -10.43 -5.98 -18.25
CA ILE A 2 -9.91 -4.89 -17.44
C ILE A 2 -9.01 -3.99 -18.27
N SER A 3 -9.08 -2.72 -17.98
CA SER A 3 -8.20 -1.77 -18.64
C SER A 3 -6.76 -2.00 -18.20
N ILE A 4 -5.88 -2.06 -19.18
CA ILE A 4 -4.47 -2.22 -18.91
C ILE A 4 -3.68 -1.06 -19.46
N SER A 5 -4.36 -0.04 -19.92
CA SER A 5 -3.72 1.13 -20.47
C SER A 5 -2.81 1.78 -19.42
N ARG A 6 -1.59 2.03 -19.80
CA ARG A 6 -0.65 2.77 -18.96
C ARG A 6 -0.36 2.10 -17.63
N GLY A 7 -0.43 0.77 -17.60
CA GLY A 7 -0.11 0.03 -16.39
C GLY A 7 -1.17 0.05 -15.33
N HIS A 8 -2.37 0.53 -15.65
CA HIS A 8 -3.47 0.52 -14.70
C HIS A 8 -4.30 -0.72 -14.90
N GLU A 9 -4.16 -1.66 -13.99
CA GLU A 9 -4.97 -2.86 -13.99
C GLU A 9 -5.73 -2.91 -12.67
N LEU A 10 -7.05 -3.03 -12.75
CA LEU A 10 -7.89 -3.12 -11.56
C LEU A 10 -8.14 -4.58 -11.23
N ILE A 11 -7.97 -4.91 -9.97
CA ILE A 11 -8.23 -6.26 -9.46
C ILE A 11 -9.04 -6.14 -8.18
N PRO A 12 -9.76 -7.20 -7.78
CA PRO A 12 -10.44 -7.17 -6.48
C PRO A 12 -9.44 -6.99 -5.35
N ILE A 13 -9.84 -6.25 -4.33
CA ILE A 13 -8.99 -6.01 -3.17
C ILE A 13 -8.57 -7.33 -2.54
N GLU A 14 -9.45 -8.34 -2.50
CA GLU A 14 -9.06 -9.63 -1.92
C GLU A 14 -7.88 -10.25 -2.66
N LYS A 15 -7.78 -10.05 -3.96
CA LYS A 15 -6.63 -10.54 -4.73
C LYS A 15 -5.36 -9.78 -4.35
N GLU A 16 -5.48 -8.47 -4.19
CA GLU A 16 -4.34 -7.67 -3.77
C GLU A 16 -3.86 -8.09 -2.38
N LEU A 17 -4.80 -8.40 -1.48
CA LEU A 17 -4.45 -8.89 -0.15
C LEU A 17 -3.79 -10.26 -0.20
N GLN A 18 -4.23 -11.14 -1.10
CA GLN A 18 -3.58 -12.43 -1.28
C GLN A 18 -2.13 -12.27 -1.74
N HIS A 19 -1.91 -11.37 -2.68
CA HIS A 19 -0.56 -11.08 -3.15
C HIS A 19 0.30 -10.50 -2.02
N ALA A 20 -0.28 -9.61 -1.23
CA ALA A 20 0.43 -9.01 -0.11
C ALA A 20 0.81 -10.06 0.92
N GLU A 21 -0.10 -10.98 1.23
CA GLU A 21 0.20 -12.02 2.21
C GLU A 21 1.26 -12.97 1.70
N ALA A 22 1.22 -13.35 0.43
CA ALA A 22 2.25 -14.20 -0.14
C ALA A 22 3.63 -13.53 -0.03
N TYR A 23 3.68 -12.23 -0.31
CA TYR A 23 4.92 -11.48 -0.18
C TYR A 23 5.40 -11.45 1.26
N LEU A 24 4.49 -11.22 2.21
CA LEU A 24 4.84 -11.18 3.64
C LEU A 24 5.36 -12.53 4.12
N GLN A 25 4.77 -13.63 3.66
CA GLN A 25 5.23 -14.95 4.07
C GLN A 25 6.65 -15.21 3.60
N ILE A 26 6.97 -14.80 2.37
CA ILE A 26 8.32 -14.94 1.85
C ILE A 26 9.30 -14.09 2.66
N GLN A 27 8.93 -12.86 2.96
CA GLN A 27 9.81 -11.97 3.72
C GLN A 27 9.97 -12.44 5.15
N LYS A 28 8.91 -12.99 5.75
CA LYS A 28 9.01 -13.53 7.10
C LYS A 28 10.00 -14.67 7.17
N TYR A 29 10.02 -15.51 6.14
CA TYR A 29 11.02 -16.57 6.04
C TYR A 29 12.44 -15.98 5.93
N ARG A 30 12.61 -14.97 5.05
CA ARG A 30 13.91 -14.34 4.85
C ARG A 30 14.46 -13.71 6.13
N TYR A 31 13.59 -13.11 6.91
CA TYR A 31 13.97 -12.43 8.15
C TYR A 31 13.84 -13.32 9.37
N LYS A 32 13.76 -14.64 9.16
CA LYS A 32 13.80 -15.66 10.24
C LYS A 32 12.75 -15.40 11.32
N ASN A 33 11.56 -15.04 10.88
CA ASN A 33 10.41 -14.80 11.76
C ASN A 33 10.64 -13.65 12.76
N GLN A 34 11.44 -12.67 12.38
CA GLN A 34 11.71 -11.52 13.26
C GLN A 34 10.64 -10.44 13.20
N PHE A 35 9.57 -10.67 12.48
CA PHE A 35 8.42 -9.76 12.54
C PHE A 35 7.14 -10.58 12.44
N THR A 36 6.05 -9.96 12.88
CA THR A 36 4.71 -10.53 12.73
C THR A 36 3.89 -9.58 11.87
N TYR A 37 2.79 -10.09 11.35
CA TYR A 37 1.86 -9.24 10.61
C TYR A 37 0.43 -9.70 10.87
N HIS A 38 -0.51 -8.79 10.64
CA HIS A 38 -1.92 -9.07 10.86
C HIS A 38 -2.75 -8.23 9.90
N PHE A 39 -3.84 -8.83 9.41
CA PHE A 39 -4.77 -8.15 8.53
C PHE A 39 -6.08 -7.89 9.26
N THR A 40 -6.59 -6.67 9.16
CA THR A 40 -7.93 -6.32 9.62
C THR A 40 -8.68 -5.77 8.41
N VAL A 41 -9.63 -6.51 7.89
CA VAL A 41 -10.25 -6.21 6.61
C VAL A 41 -11.76 -6.16 6.76
N ASP A 42 -12.35 -5.05 6.32
CA ASP A 42 -13.81 -4.92 6.27
C ASP A 42 -14.34 -5.74 5.10
N GLU A 43 -15.29 -6.62 5.38
CA GLU A 43 -15.81 -7.54 4.38
C GLU A 43 -16.50 -6.82 3.22
N ASP A 44 -17.02 -5.63 3.45
CA ASP A 44 -17.68 -4.87 2.39
C ASP A 44 -16.71 -4.35 1.35
N CYS A 45 -15.41 -4.36 1.66
CA CYS A 45 -14.39 -3.82 0.77
C CYS A 45 -13.73 -4.85 -0.12
N VAL A 46 -13.80 -6.13 0.22
CA VAL A 46 -12.95 -7.14 -0.42
C VAL A 46 -13.27 -7.35 -1.90
N HIS A 47 -14.51 -7.10 -2.29
CA HIS A 47 -14.93 -7.29 -3.68
C HIS A 47 -14.85 -6.01 -4.51
N CYS A 48 -14.46 -4.91 -3.91
CA CYS A 48 -14.21 -3.70 -4.66
C CYS A 48 -12.86 -3.80 -5.39
N LEU A 49 -12.70 -2.99 -6.41
CA LEU A 49 -11.50 -3.03 -7.24
C LEU A 49 -10.48 -1.99 -6.81
N CYS A 50 -9.22 -2.32 -6.93
CA CYS A 50 -8.13 -1.39 -6.69
C CYS A 50 -7.04 -1.63 -7.74
N ASN A 51 -6.09 -0.71 -7.82
CA ASN A 51 -4.96 -0.89 -8.71
C ASN A 51 -4.08 -2.03 -8.22
N LYS A 52 -3.69 -2.88 -9.17
CA LYS A 52 -2.77 -3.97 -8.89
C LYS A 52 -1.42 -3.43 -8.43
N ILE A 53 -0.76 -4.18 -7.55
CA ILE A 53 0.57 -3.85 -7.02
C ILE A 53 0.57 -2.47 -6.34
N THR A 54 -0.40 -2.27 -5.46
CA THR A 54 -0.47 -1.06 -4.66
C THR A 54 0.13 -1.30 -3.27
N LEU A 55 -0.16 -2.45 -2.67
CA LEU A 55 0.28 -2.74 -1.31
C LEU A 55 1.74 -3.17 -1.22
N GLN A 56 2.23 -3.92 -2.20
CA GLN A 56 3.57 -4.49 -2.10
C GLN A 56 4.66 -3.44 -1.89
N PRO A 57 4.71 -2.34 -2.65
CA PRO A 57 5.75 -1.34 -2.41
C PRO A 57 5.67 -0.71 -1.03
N ILE A 58 4.47 -0.58 -0.49
CA ILE A 58 4.28 0.01 0.83
C ILE A 58 4.76 -0.95 1.91
N ILE A 59 4.43 -2.23 1.77
CA ILE A 59 4.89 -3.26 2.70
C ILE A 59 6.40 -3.40 2.63
N GLU A 60 6.95 -3.35 1.42
CA GLU A 60 8.40 -3.41 1.24
C GLU A 60 9.09 -2.26 1.99
N ASN A 61 8.52 -1.06 1.90
CA ASN A 61 9.04 0.07 2.64
C ASN A 61 9.02 -0.16 4.15
N ALA A 62 7.91 -0.73 4.65
CA ALA A 62 7.81 -1.02 6.08
C ALA A 62 8.91 -1.99 6.53
N ILE A 63 9.20 -3.00 5.72
CA ILE A 63 10.21 -3.98 6.07
C ILE A 63 11.61 -3.37 5.96
N VAL A 64 11.93 -2.75 4.83
CA VAL A 64 13.29 -2.29 4.57
C VAL A 64 13.65 -1.07 5.42
N HIS A 65 12.74 -0.11 5.53
CA HIS A 65 13.03 1.14 6.22
C HIS A 65 12.49 1.20 7.64
N GLY A 66 11.58 0.30 7.98
CA GLY A 66 11.01 0.27 9.32
C GLY A 66 11.63 -0.81 10.19
N LEU A 67 11.48 -2.06 9.78
CA LEU A 67 11.80 -3.20 10.64
C LEU A 67 13.25 -3.68 10.50
N ASP A 68 13.83 -3.52 9.33
CA ASP A 68 15.17 -4.05 9.04
C ASP A 68 16.23 -3.48 9.98
N LEU A 69 16.02 -2.25 10.44
CA LEU A 69 16.98 -1.57 11.29
C LEU A 69 16.66 -1.71 12.78
N MET A 70 15.61 -2.45 13.13
CA MET A 70 15.25 -2.65 14.53
C MET A 70 16.07 -3.75 15.17
N VAL A 71 16.32 -3.60 16.46
CA VAL A 71 16.99 -4.62 17.27
C VAL A 71 15.98 -5.70 17.68
N ASP A 72 14.78 -5.27 18.04
CA ASP A 72 13.73 -6.17 18.52
C ASP A 72 12.79 -6.57 17.39
N ASP A 73 11.96 -7.59 17.66
CA ASP A 73 10.97 -8.04 16.72
C ASP A 73 9.98 -6.92 16.40
N GLY A 74 9.52 -6.87 15.16
CA GLY A 74 8.60 -5.85 14.73
C GLY A 74 7.24 -6.40 14.36
N HIS A 75 6.30 -5.50 14.05
CA HIS A 75 4.95 -5.86 13.66
C HIS A 75 4.45 -4.95 12.55
N ILE A 76 3.74 -5.54 11.59
CA ILE A 76 3.10 -4.82 10.51
C ILE A 76 1.60 -5.09 10.56
N GLU A 77 0.81 -4.02 10.59
CA GLU A 77 -0.64 -4.13 10.58
C GLU A 77 -1.17 -3.62 9.25
N ILE A 78 -1.98 -4.42 8.57
CA ILE A 78 -2.59 -4.03 7.30
C ILE A 78 -4.09 -3.95 7.52
N THR A 79 -4.67 -2.77 7.29
CA THR A 79 -6.09 -2.52 7.52
C THR A 79 -6.74 -2.08 6.23
N VAL A 80 -7.94 -2.62 5.94
CA VAL A 80 -8.75 -2.16 4.82
C VAL A 80 -10.11 -1.82 5.38
N ARG A 81 -10.55 -0.57 5.18
CA ARG A 81 -11.83 -0.13 5.68
C ARG A 81 -12.44 0.93 4.77
N PRO A 82 -13.77 1.07 4.80
CA PRO A 82 -14.42 2.12 4.01
C PRO A 82 -14.30 3.48 4.68
N ASP A 83 -14.40 4.52 3.88
CA ASP A 83 -14.46 5.89 4.35
C ASP A 83 -15.33 6.67 3.37
N GLY A 84 -16.65 6.68 3.62
CA GLY A 84 -17.60 7.28 2.70
C GLY A 84 -17.62 6.55 1.39
N ASP A 85 -17.39 7.28 0.32
CA ASP A 85 -17.34 6.71 -1.03
C ASP A 85 -15.96 6.18 -1.39
N ASP A 86 -15.04 6.19 -0.45
CA ASP A 86 -13.67 5.74 -0.66
C ASP A 86 -13.36 4.52 0.18
N ILE A 87 -12.20 3.95 -0.11
CA ILE A 87 -11.64 2.86 0.67
C ILE A 87 -10.23 3.27 1.09
N LEU A 88 -9.90 2.96 2.33
CA LEU A 88 -8.56 3.19 2.85
C LEU A 88 -7.86 1.86 3.01
N LEU A 89 -6.63 1.79 2.46
CA LEU A 89 -5.74 0.67 2.71
C LEU A 89 -4.59 1.24 3.54
N ILE A 90 -4.40 0.70 4.72
CA ILE A 90 -3.48 1.29 5.70
C ILE A 90 -2.44 0.26 6.08
N VAL A 91 -1.17 0.63 5.98
CA VAL A 91 -0.06 -0.21 6.40
C VAL A 91 0.68 0.52 7.51
N SER A 92 0.68 -0.07 8.69
CA SER A 92 1.30 0.54 9.87
C SER A 92 2.37 -0.39 10.40
N ASP A 93 3.56 0.13 10.68
CA ASP A 93 4.62 -0.64 11.31
C ASP A 93 5.05 0.07 12.59
N ASP A 94 5.65 -0.72 13.48
CA ASP A 94 6.20 -0.20 14.74
C ASP A 94 7.72 -0.04 14.66
N GLY A 95 8.22 0.25 13.48
CA GLY A 95 9.64 0.36 13.22
C GLY A 95 10.25 1.65 13.75
N ILE A 96 11.43 1.97 13.22
CA ILE A 96 12.20 3.11 13.71
C ILE A 96 11.62 4.47 13.31
N GLY A 97 10.68 4.48 12.37
CA GLY A 97 10.09 5.72 11.92
C GLY A 97 11.03 6.56 11.08
N MET A 98 10.59 7.77 10.76
CA MET A 98 11.33 8.64 9.86
C MET A 98 11.23 10.09 10.31
N GLU A 99 12.28 10.86 10.00
CA GLU A 99 12.23 12.31 10.13
C GLU A 99 11.35 12.90 9.03
N PRO A 100 10.81 14.11 9.22
CA PRO A 100 9.97 14.74 8.20
C PRO A 100 10.65 14.85 6.84
N GLU A 101 11.95 15.09 6.79
CA GLU A 101 12.67 15.20 5.53
C GLU A 101 12.68 13.87 4.78
N GLN A 102 12.76 12.76 5.50
CA GLN A 102 12.73 11.43 4.88
C GLN A 102 11.36 11.12 4.31
N VAL A 103 10.30 11.51 5.02
CA VAL A 103 8.95 11.33 4.53
C VAL A 103 8.74 12.12 3.24
N ALA A 104 9.17 13.38 3.23
CA ALA A 104 9.03 14.21 2.05
C ALA A 104 9.80 13.62 0.87
N ALA A 105 10.98 13.09 1.12
CA ALA A 105 11.80 12.50 0.07
C ALA A 105 11.12 11.28 -0.57
N LEU A 106 10.44 10.46 0.24
CA LEU A 106 9.74 9.30 -0.30
C LEU A 106 8.66 9.67 -1.29
N LEU A 107 7.99 10.79 -1.06
CA LEU A 107 6.88 11.24 -1.92
C LEU A 107 7.35 12.02 -3.14
N GLN A 108 8.59 12.48 -3.15
CA GLN A 108 9.09 13.35 -4.21
C GLN A 108 10.15 12.72 -5.08
N ASN A 109 10.88 11.75 -4.55
CA ASN A 109 12.02 11.19 -5.26
C ASN A 109 11.62 10.02 -6.15
N GLU A 110 12.38 9.83 -7.22
CA GLU A 110 12.20 8.68 -8.08
C GLU A 110 12.53 7.40 -7.30
N PRO A 111 11.95 6.26 -7.71
CA PRO A 111 12.24 5.00 -7.04
C PRO A 111 13.72 4.68 -7.08
N SER A 112 14.23 4.13 -5.99
CA SER A 112 15.61 3.67 -5.97
C SER A 112 15.72 2.35 -6.69
N ASP A 113 16.95 2.01 -7.06
CA ASP A 113 17.21 0.72 -7.69
C ASP A 113 16.87 -0.46 -6.80
N ARG A 114 16.82 -0.23 -5.51
CA ARG A 114 16.60 -1.31 -4.53
C ARG A 114 15.17 -1.81 -4.51
N THR A 115 14.22 -0.92 -4.73
CA THR A 115 12.81 -1.28 -4.61
C THR A 115 12.10 -1.42 -5.95
N GLY A 116 12.65 -0.83 -7.00
CA GLY A 116 12.03 -0.88 -8.31
C GLY A 116 10.83 0.03 -8.44
N ILE A 117 9.80 -0.23 -7.63
CA ILE A 117 8.61 0.61 -7.61
C ILE A 117 8.59 1.33 -6.27
N GLY A 118 8.67 2.63 -6.26
CA GLY A 118 8.69 3.38 -5.02
C GLY A 118 7.33 3.87 -4.62
N ILE A 119 7.30 4.43 -3.42
CA ILE A 119 6.07 5.04 -2.89
C ILE A 119 5.58 6.16 -3.79
N LYS A 120 6.51 6.94 -4.34
CA LYS A 120 6.15 8.02 -5.27
C LYS A 120 5.37 7.47 -6.46
N ASN A 121 5.81 6.35 -7.04
CA ASN A 121 5.12 5.76 -8.18
C ASN A 121 3.70 5.35 -7.85
N VAL A 122 3.49 4.74 -6.69
CA VAL A 122 2.15 4.35 -6.26
C VAL A 122 1.28 5.59 -6.11
N ASN A 123 1.79 6.60 -5.44
CA ASN A 123 1.06 7.85 -5.25
C ASN A 123 0.69 8.50 -6.57
N ASP A 124 1.65 8.60 -7.48
CA ASP A 124 1.44 9.24 -8.78
C ASP A 124 0.42 8.46 -9.60
N ARG A 125 0.50 7.12 -9.63
CA ARG A 125 -0.45 6.32 -10.40
C ARG A 125 -1.87 6.50 -9.90
N LEU A 126 -2.05 6.51 -8.58
CA LEU A 126 -3.39 6.67 -8.01
C LEU A 126 -3.96 8.04 -8.36
N ARG A 127 -3.14 9.08 -8.29
CA ARG A 127 -3.59 10.43 -8.59
C ARG A 127 -3.88 10.61 -10.07
N ILE A 128 -3.07 10.02 -10.93
CA ILE A 128 -3.29 10.09 -12.37
C ILE A 128 -4.55 9.34 -12.77
N TYR A 129 -4.75 8.15 -12.22
CA TYR A 129 -5.87 7.31 -12.61
C TYR A 129 -7.20 7.76 -11.99
N PHE A 130 -7.18 8.15 -10.72
CA PHE A 130 -8.42 8.46 -9.99
C PHE A 130 -8.61 9.94 -9.68
N GLY A 131 -7.57 10.77 -9.79
CA GLY A 131 -7.67 12.19 -9.56
C GLY A 131 -6.89 12.66 -8.35
N PRO A 132 -6.82 14.00 -8.15
CA PRO A 132 -5.94 14.58 -7.13
C PRO A 132 -6.39 14.34 -5.69
N GLY A 133 -7.62 13.89 -5.47
CA GLY A 133 -8.08 13.56 -4.12
C GLY A 133 -7.63 12.21 -3.63
N TYR A 134 -6.90 11.45 -4.44
CA TYR A 134 -6.49 10.08 -4.13
C TYR A 134 -4.98 9.99 -4.03
N GLY A 135 -4.49 8.85 -3.55
CA GLY A 135 -3.06 8.68 -3.38
C GLY A 135 -2.70 8.30 -1.96
N LEU A 136 -1.50 8.67 -1.55
CA LEU A 136 -0.95 8.29 -0.26
C LEU A 136 -0.82 9.45 0.70
N SER A 137 -0.92 9.13 1.99
CA SER A 137 -0.42 10.01 3.04
C SER A 137 0.43 9.17 3.99
N ILE A 138 1.43 9.80 4.59
CA ILE A 138 2.39 9.11 5.44
C ILE A 138 2.47 9.87 6.77
N GLU A 139 2.32 9.13 7.87
CA GLU A 139 2.55 9.66 9.21
C GLU A 139 3.68 8.89 9.84
N SER A 140 4.71 9.58 10.27
CA SER A 140 5.88 8.95 10.84
C SER A 140 6.62 9.93 11.73
N ALA A 141 7.29 9.39 12.74
CA ALA A 141 8.20 10.15 13.57
C ALA A 141 9.28 9.20 14.06
N PRO A 142 10.46 9.71 14.41
CA PRO A 142 11.54 8.84 14.88
C PRO A 142 11.09 7.98 16.06
N TYR A 143 11.34 6.69 15.94
CA TYR A 143 11.03 5.67 16.95
C TYR A 143 9.54 5.52 17.26
N ALA A 144 8.68 6.05 16.38
CA ALA A 144 7.23 5.94 16.55
C ALA A 144 6.57 5.13 15.44
N GLY A 145 7.37 4.49 14.60
CA GLY A 145 6.84 3.72 13.49
C GLY A 145 6.36 4.60 12.35
N THR A 146 5.74 3.96 11.37
CA THR A 146 5.25 4.63 10.17
C THR A 146 3.88 4.08 9.81
N THR A 147 2.95 4.97 9.48
CA THR A 147 1.64 4.59 8.97
C THR A 147 1.46 5.22 7.59
N VAL A 148 1.22 4.38 6.60
CA VAL A 148 0.95 4.82 5.25
C VAL A 148 -0.51 4.52 4.95
N THR A 149 -1.26 5.55 4.57
CA THR A 149 -2.67 5.42 4.22
C THR A 149 -2.83 5.64 2.73
N ILE A 150 -3.44 4.68 2.07
CA ILE A 150 -3.76 4.76 0.65
C ILE A 150 -5.25 5.02 0.53
N ARG A 151 -5.62 6.11 -0.15
CA ARG A 151 -7.01 6.41 -0.42
C ARG A 151 -7.31 6.09 -1.88
N THR A 152 -8.32 5.26 -2.11
CA THR A 152 -8.75 4.88 -3.45
C THR A 152 -10.27 4.90 -3.47
N PRO A 153 -10.90 5.16 -4.62
CA PRO A 153 -12.37 5.20 -4.65
C PRO A 153 -12.97 3.81 -4.51
N ARG A 154 -14.19 3.75 -4.04
CA ARG A 154 -14.92 2.50 -3.96
C ARG A 154 -15.45 2.14 -5.36
N VAL A 155 -14.82 1.18 -6.01
CA VAL A 155 -15.19 0.74 -7.34
C VAL A 155 -15.73 -0.67 -7.24
N PRO A 156 -17.07 -0.85 -7.26
CA PRO A 156 -17.63 -2.20 -7.20
C PRO A 156 -17.22 -3.01 -8.44
N GLU A 157 -17.09 -4.29 -8.23
CA GLU A 157 -16.62 -5.19 -9.27
C GLU A 157 -17.51 -5.15 -10.52
N ASP A 158 -18.80 -5.00 -10.32
CA ASP A 158 -19.75 -4.99 -11.42
C ASP A 158 -19.74 -3.68 -12.22
N ARG A 159 -18.99 -2.68 -11.78
CA ARG A 159 -18.90 -1.39 -12.48
C ARG A 159 -17.51 -1.14 -13.06
N GLU A 160 -16.72 -2.17 -13.17
CA GLU A 160 -15.38 -2.07 -13.70
C GLU A 160 -15.34 -1.45 -15.10
N GLY A 161 -16.19 -1.97 -16.01
CA GLY A 161 -16.18 -1.47 -17.37
C GLY A 161 -16.61 -0.02 -17.49
N GLU A 162 -17.54 0.38 -16.64
CA GLU A 162 -17.99 1.75 -16.59
C GLU A 162 -16.87 2.70 -16.14
N TYR A 163 -16.12 2.28 -15.15
CA TYR A 163 -15.02 3.09 -14.65
C TYR A 163 -13.89 3.20 -15.66
N ASP A 164 -13.61 2.11 -16.36
CA ASP A 164 -12.60 2.09 -17.41
C ASP A 164 -12.88 3.10 -18.51
N LYS A 165 -14.14 3.28 -18.85
CA LYS A 165 -14.53 4.18 -19.93
C LYS A 165 -14.31 5.66 -19.59
N THR A 166 -14.32 6.00 -18.31
CA THR A 166 -14.13 7.39 -17.90
C THR A 166 -12.68 7.76 -17.69
N HIS A 167 -11.81 6.78 -17.68
CA HIS A 167 -10.42 6.97 -17.41
C HIS A 167 -9.56 6.26 -18.44
#